data_5415a7b861ebea88e95e668f56ab1b94
#
_entry.id   5415a7b861ebea88e95e668f56ab1b94
#
_cell.length_a   1.000
_cell.length_b   1.000
_cell.length_c   1.000
_cell.angle_alpha   90.00
_cell.angle_beta   90.00
_cell.angle_gamma   90.00
#
_symmetry.space_group_name_H-M   'P 1'
#
loop_
_entity.id
_entity.type
_entity.pdbx_description
1 polymer ?
#
loop_
_entity_poly.entity_id
_entity_poly.type
_entity_poly.pdbx_seq_one_letter_code
_entity_poly.pdbx_strand_id
1 'polypeptide(L)'
;MVVDTDVIVAAMRSPSGASAAILRTARQGRITLLVSVPLAMEYEATCSEAEHQLAAGLTEREVQIFLDAVMAMAEPVKIHFLWRPQLRDPGDEMVLETAVNGRADALVTFNVRDFGTVPARFGIEVMIPREAIGRMRR
;
A
#
# COMPACT_ATOMS: atom_id res chain seq x y z
N MET A 1 1.63 -1.18 -9.02
CA MET A 1 2.22 -1.37 -7.69
C MET A 1 1.13 -1.35 -6.64
N VAL A 2 1.14 -2.31 -5.76
CA VAL A 2 0.27 -2.32 -4.58
C VAL A 2 1.12 -2.00 -3.35
N VAL A 3 0.57 -1.18 -2.47
CA VAL A 3 1.27 -0.71 -1.27
C VAL A 3 0.50 -1.21 -0.05
N ASP A 4 1.20 -1.92 0.84
CA ASP A 4 0.63 -2.43 2.08
C ASP A 4 0.23 -1.26 3.00
N THR A 5 -0.73 -1.50 3.86
CA THR A 5 -1.25 -0.49 4.80
C THR A 5 -0.15 0.11 5.67
N ASP A 6 0.83 -0.69 6.11
CA ASP A 6 1.95 -0.19 6.93
C ASP A 6 2.76 0.89 6.22
N VAL A 7 2.87 0.80 4.90
CA VAL A 7 3.59 1.79 4.08
C VAL A 7 2.78 3.08 3.97
N ILE A 8 1.46 2.98 3.84
CA ILE A 8 0.58 4.17 3.81
C ILE A 8 0.64 4.90 5.16
N VAL A 9 0.59 4.16 6.26
CA VAL A 9 0.72 4.74 7.61
C VAL A 9 2.08 5.43 7.76
N ALA A 10 3.16 4.79 7.33
CA ALA A 10 4.50 5.36 7.39
C ALA A 10 4.61 6.65 6.55
N ALA A 11 3.98 6.69 5.38
CA ALA A 11 3.94 7.88 4.54
C ALA A 11 3.23 9.05 5.23
N MET A 12 2.13 8.75 5.93
CA MET A 12 1.40 9.75 6.70
C MET A 12 2.22 10.28 7.87
N ARG A 13 2.91 9.38 8.59
CA ARG A 13 3.67 9.73 9.79
C ARG A 13 5.00 10.40 9.49
N SER A 14 5.60 10.15 8.33
CA SER A 14 6.93 10.66 7.97
C SER A 14 6.93 11.19 6.53
N PRO A 15 6.55 12.47 6.34
CA PRO A 15 6.48 13.06 4.99
C PRO A 15 7.81 13.08 4.22
N SER A 16 8.95 12.97 4.89
CA SER A 16 10.26 12.95 4.26
C SER A 16 10.82 11.56 4.00
N GLY A 17 10.11 10.50 4.42
CA GLY A 17 10.57 9.13 4.31
C GLY A 17 10.37 8.51 2.92
N ALA A 18 10.89 7.29 2.75
CA ALA A 18 10.78 6.54 1.50
C ALA A 18 9.33 6.22 1.13
N SER A 19 8.48 5.92 2.13
CA SER A 19 7.07 5.64 1.90
C SER A 19 6.34 6.83 1.28
N ALA A 20 6.57 8.03 1.82
CA ALA A 20 5.99 9.25 1.27
C ALA A 20 6.54 9.55 -0.13
N ALA A 21 7.80 9.22 -0.39
CA ALA A 21 8.40 9.39 -1.71
C ALA A 21 7.70 8.53 -2.78
N ILE A 22 7.24 7.34 -2.41
CA ILE A 22 6.44 6.48 -3.30
C ILE A 22 5.15 7.20 -3.70
N LEU A 23 4.44 7.77 -2.73
CA LEU A 23 3.19 8.49 -3.00
C LEU A 23 3.43 9.73 -3.88
N ARG A 24 4.53 10.45 -3.65
CA ARG A 24 4.88 11.59 -4.52
C ARG A 24 5.14 11.14 -5.95
N THR A 25 5.82 10.01 -6.12
CA THR A 25 6.10 9.42 -7.44
C THR A 25 4.80 9.03 -8.15
N ALA A 26 3.84 8.46 -7.41
CA ALA A 26 2.52 8.14 -7.94
C ALA A 26 1.75 9.39 -8.35
N ARG A 27 1.81 10.44 -7.54
CA ARG A 27 1.16 11.72 -7.85
C ARG A 27 1.73 12.35 -9.11
N GLN A 28 3.01 12.14 -9.38
CA GLN A 28 3.67 12.61 -10.59
C GLN A 28 3.34 11.76 -11.83
N GLY A 29 2.58 10.69 -11.66
CA GLY A 29 2.20 9.79 -12.76
C GLY A 29 3.30 8.85 -13.21
N ARG A 30 4.39 8.72 -12.45
CA ARG A 30 5.53 7.87 -12.82
C ARG A 30 5.31 6.40 -12.44
N ILE A 31 4.45 6.15 -11.49
CA ILE A 31 3.99 4.81 -11.11
C ILE A 31 2.48 4.86 -10.92
N THR A 32 1.84 3.70 -11.01
CA THR A 32 0.40 3.55 -10.76
C THR A 32 0.19 2.80 -9.47
N LEU A 33 -0.54 3.39 -8.53
CA LEU A 33 -0.99 2.70 -7.33
C LEU A 33 -2.28 1.95 -7.64
N LEU A 34 -2.33 0.68 -7.23
CA LEU A 34 -3.50 -0.17 -7.41
C LEU A 34 -4.17 -0.37 -6.06
N VAL A 35 -5.44 -0.08 -5.96
CA VAL A 35 -6.19 -0.20 -4.71
C VAL A 35 -7.55 -0.81 -4.96
N SER A 36 -7.89 -1.86 -4.19
CA SER A 36 -9.22 -2.45 -4.18
C SER A 36 -10.06 -1.78 -3.09
N VAL A 37 -11.38 -1.96 -3.13
CA VAL A 37 -12.26 -1.43 -2.08
C VAL A 37 -11.89 -1.97 -0.69
N PRO A 38 -11.67 -3.29 -0.49
CA PRO A 38 -11.26 -3.77 0.81
C PRO A 38 -9.95 -3.14 1.31
N LEU A 39 -8.98 -2.96 0.42
CA LEU A 39 -7.70 -2.35 0.78
C LEU A 39 -7.87 -0.88 1.13
N ALA A 40 -8.69 -0.14 0.40
CA ALA A 40 -9.01 1.26 0.71
C ALA A 40 -9.64 1.40 2.10
N MET A 41 -10.54 0.49 2.45
CA MET A 41 -11.17 0.48 3.78
C MET A 41 -10.16 0.19 4.88
N GLU A 42 -9.20 -0.68 4.62
CA GLU A 42 -8.12 -0.99 5.56
C GLU A 42 -7.21 0.24 5.76
N TYR A 43 -6.87 0.94 4.70
CA TYR A 43 -6.10 2.19 4.81
C TYR A 43 -6.82 3.19 5.70
N GLU A 44 -8.11 3.38 5.45
CA GLU A 44 -8.92 4.32 6.22
C GLU A 44 -8.99 3.93 7.70
N ALA A 45 -9.30 2.68 7.99
CA ALA A 45 -9.44 2.20 9.35
C ALA A 45 -8.13 2.36 10.13
N THR A 46 -7.01 1.98 9.54
CA THR A 46 -5.71 2.01 10.22
C THR A 46 -5.18 3.42 10.37
N CYS A 47 -5.25 4.25 9.34
CA CYS A 47 -4.77 5.63 9.41
C CYS A 47 -5.60 6.49 10.39
N SER A 48 -6.85 6.12 10.63
CA SER A 48 -7.73 6.83 11.54
C SER A 48 -7.57 6.41 13.01
N GLU A 49 -6.73 5.41 13.29
CA GLU A 49 -6.44 5.04 14.67
C GLU A 49 -5.74 6.20 15.39
N ALA A 50 -6.16 6.45 16.64
CA ALA A 50 -5.65 7.58 17.43
C ALA A 50 -4.13 7.58 17.56
N GLU A 51 -3.52 6.41 17.73
CA GLU A 51 -2.07 6.26 17.84
C GLU A 51 -1.35 6.83 16.60
N HIS A 52 -1.83 6.46 15.41
CA HIS A 52 -1.20 6.92 14.16
C HIS A 52 -1.46 8.39 13.89
N GLN A 53 -2.65 8.85 14.21
CA GLN A 53 -3.02 10.26 14.07
C GLN A 53 -2.13 11.14 14.96
N LEU A 54 -1.94 10.74 16.21
CA LEU A 54 -1.09 11.47 17.15
C LEU A 54 0.38 11.47 16.71
N ALA A 55 0.87 10.30 16.27
CA ALA A 55 2.25 10.19 15.81
C ALA A 55 2.52 11.02 14.55
N ALA A 56 1.52 11.19 13.70
CA ALA A 56 1.61 12.01 12.50
C ALA A 56 1.45 13.50 12.80
N GLY A 57 0.90 13.85 13.97
CA GLY A 57 0.61 15.24 14.32
C GLY A 57 -0.54 15.84 13.50
N LEU A 58 -1.47 15.01 13.04
CA LEU A 58 -2.58 15.41 12.19
C LEU A 58 -3.92 15.37 12.93
N THR A 59 -4.85 16.24 12.52
CA THR A 59 -6.24 16.19 12.94
C THR A 59 -6.97 15.11 12.15
N GLU A 60 -8.18 14.73 12.58
CA GLU A 60 -9.04 13.80 11.84
C GLU A 60 -9.27 14.29 10.41
N ARG A 61 -9.51 15.58 10.24
CA ARG A 61 -9.74 16.19 8.93
C ARG A 61 -8.50 16.07 8.05
N GLU A 62 -7.33 16.30 8.60
CA GLU A 62 -6.06 16.20 7.87
C GLU A 62 -5.77 14.77 7.46
N VAL A 63 -6.08 13.79 8.31
CA VAL A 63 -5.99 12.36 7.96
C VAL A 63 -6.90 12.05 6.78
N GLN A 64 -8.14 12.55 6.80
CA GLN A 64 -9.10 12.33 5.71
C GLN A 64 -8.62 12.98 4.40
N ILE A 65 -8.04 14.16 4.47
CA ILE A 65 -7.46 14.84 3.29
C ILE A 65 -6.32 13.99 2.71
N PHE A 66 -5.47 13.44 3.56
CA PHE A 66 -4.38 12.56 3.13
C PHE A 66 -4.94 11.33 2.40
N LEU A 67 -5.93 10.65 3.00
CA LEU A 67 -6.55 9.47 2.41
C LEU A 67 -7.24 9.77 1.08
N ASP A 68 -7.95 10.89 1.01
CA ASP A 68 -8.60 11.32 -0.23
C ASP A 68 -7.58 11.55 -1.34
N ALA A 69 -6.43 12.13 -1.00
CA ALA A 69 -5.35 12.33 -1.96
C ALA A 69 -4.78 10.99 -2.46
N VAL A 70 -4.61 10.00 -1.57
CA VAL A 70 -4.17 8.66 -1.96
C VAL A 70 -5.18 8.03 -2.92
N MET A 71 -6.46 8.09 -2.59
CA MET A 71 -7.51 7.53 -3.43
C MET A 71 -7.60 8.23 -4.79
N ALA A 72 -7.38 9.55 -4.83
CA ALA A 72 -7.45 10.31 -6.07
C ALA A 72 -6.36 9.90 -7.07
N MET A 73 -5.21 9.43 -6.59
CA MET A 73 -4.11 9.00 -7.47
C MET A 73 -4.14 7.50 -7.76
N ALA A 74 -4.99 6.74 -7.10
CA ALA A 74 -5.03 5.28 -7.24
C ALA A 74 -5.92 4.83 -8.39
N GLU A 75 -5.52 3.72 -9.02
CA GLU A 75 -6.35 3.03 -9.99
C GLU A 75 -7.12 1.92 -9.28
N PRO A 76 -8.47 1.88 -9.42
CA PRO A 76 -9.28 0.88 -8.73
C PRO A 76 -9.07 -0.52 -9.33
N VAL A 77 -9.03 -1.51 -8.44
CA VAL A 77 -8.91 -2.93 -8.82
C VAL A 77 -10.15 -3.67 -8.35
N LYS A 78 -10.80 -4.40 -9.25
CA LYS A 78 -11.88 -5.31 -8.89
C LYS A 78 -11.32 -6.65 -8.48
N ILE A 79 -11.81 -7.18 -7.36
CA ILE A 79 -11.42 -8.51 -6.90
C ILE A 79 -12.35 -9.54 -7.56
N HIS A 80 -11.81 -10.28 -8.51
CA HIS A 80 -12.52 -11.34 -9.21
C HIS A 80 -12.17 -12.72 -8.67
N PHE A 81 -10.95 -12.87 -8.14
CA PHE A 81 -10.43 -14.16 -7.69
C PHE A 81 -9.98 -14.07 -6.23
N LEU A 82 -10.42 -15.04 -5.44
CA LEU A 82 -10.04 -15.19 -4.05
C LEU A 82 -9.39 -16.57 -3.89
N TRP A 83 -8.09 -16.60 -3.63
CA TRP A 83 -7.35 -17.84 -3.41
C TRP A 83 -7.01 -18.02 -1.92
N ARG A 84 -8.01 -17.87 -1.06
CA ARG A 84 -7.83 -17.99 0.38
C ARG A 84 -7.92 -19.43 0.86
N PRO A 85 -7.15 -19.80 1.91
CA PRO A 85 -6.08 -19.00 2.50
C PRO A 85 -4.75 -19.26 1.79
N GLN A 86 -4.00 -18.20 1.48
CA GLN A 86 -2.64 -18.28 0.99
C GLN A 86 -1.64 -17.78 2.04
N LEU A 87 -2.07 -16.87 2.89
CA LEU A 87 -1.27 -16.24 3.93
C LEU A 87 -1.96 -16.40 5.29
N ARG A 88 -1.20 -16.18 6.37
CA ARG A 88 -1.73 -16.33 7.74
C ARG A 88 -2.62 -15.16 8.15
N ASP A 89 -2.23 -13.95 7.77
CA ASP A 89 -2.92 -12.73 8.17
C ASP A 89 -3.95 -12.32 7.13
N PRO A 90 -5.23 -12.12 7.53
CA PRO A 90 -6.28 -11.68 6.59
C PRO A 90 -5.98 -10.32 5.95
N GLY A 91 -5.27 -9.42 6.66
CA GLY A 91 -4.87 -8.14 6.10
C GLY A 91 -3.86 -8.32 4.96
N ASP A 92 -2.91 -9.23 5.12
CA ASP A 92 -1.93 -9.54 4.09
C ASP A 92 -2.60 -10.22 2.88
N GLU A 93 -3.59 -11.08 3.13
CA GLU A 93 -4.40 -11.69 2.05
C GLU A 93 -5.05 -10.62 1.18
N MET A 94 -5.60 -9.59 1.79
CA MET A 94 -6.25 -8.49 1.11
C MET A 94 -5.29 -7.74 0.18
N VAL A 95 -4.08 -7.51 0.65
CA VAL A 95 -3.01 -6.87 -0.13
C VAL A 95 -2.61 -7.76 -1.32
N LEU A 96 -2.40 -9.05 -1.05
CA LEU A 96 -2.05 -10.02 -2.08
C LEU A 96 -3.14 -10.13 -3.15
N GLU A 97 -4.40 -10.23 -2.74
CA GLU A 97 -5.54 -10.32 -3.66
C GLU A 97 -5.60 -9.10 -4.59
N THR A 98 -5.36 -7.92 -4.04
CA THR A 98 -5.32 -6.69 -4.83
C THR A 98 -4.20 -6.76 -5.88
N ALA A 99 -3.02 -7.22 -5.46
CA ALA A 99 -1.88 -7.34 -6.36
C ALA A 99 -2.13 -8.35 -7.49
N VAL A 100 -2.70 -9.51 -7.16
CA VAL A 100 -2.99 -10.56 -8.14
C VAL A 100 -4.06 -10.10 -9.13
N ASN A 101 -5.18 -9.59 -8.62
CA ASN A 101 -6.30 -9.16 -9.47
C ASN A 101 -5.96 -7.91 -10.29
N GLY A 102 -5.10 -7.06 -9.79
CA GLY A 102 -4.64 -5.87 -10.48
C GLY A 102 -3.46 -6.11 -11.41
N ARG A 103 -2.93 -7.33 -11.45
CA ARG A 103 -1.73 -7.70 -12.23
C ARG A 103 -0.56 -6.80 -11.91
N ALA A 104 -0.33 -6.58 -10.61
CA ALA A 104 0.77 -5.74 -10.14
C ALA A 104 2.12 -6.37 -10.43
N ASP A 105 3.11 -5.54 -10.73
CA ASP A 105 4.51 -5.97 -10.85
C ASP A 105 5.18 -6.07 -9.49
N ALA A 106 4.73 -5.22 -8.57
CA ALA A 106 5.39 -5.06 -7.28
C ALA A 106 4.37 -4.87 -6.16
N LEU A 107 4.75 -5.36 -4.98
CA LEU A 107 4.05 -5.19 -3.73
C LEU A 107 5.05 -4.60 -2.74
N VAL A 108 4.73 -3.45 -2.18
CA VAL A 108 5.62 -2.74 -1.26
C VAL A 108 5.11 -2.86 0.16
N THR A 109 5.95 -3.35 1.06
CA THR A 109 5.61 -3.61 2.46
C THR A 109 6.86 -3.54 3.33
N PHE A 110 6.69 -3.28 4.63
CA PHE A 110 7.77 -3.44 5.60
C PHE A 110 7.89 -4.89 6.08
N ASN A 111 6.84 -5.70 5.87
CA ASN A 111 6.77 -7.08 6.37
C ASN A 111 6.93 -8.09 5.23
N VAL A 112 8.03 -7.98 4.48
CA VAL A 112 8.30 -8.82 3.31
C VAL A 112 8.16 -10.32 3.65
N ARG A 113 8.65 -10.72 4.82
CA ARG A 113 8.63 -12.12 5.26
C ARG A 113 7.22 -12.70 5.34
N ASP A 114 6.22 -11.89 5.71
CA ASP A 114 4.85 -12.36 5.91
C ASP A 114 4.19 -12.82 4.60
N PHE A 115 4.69 -12.35 3.46
CA PHE A 115 4.19 -12.75 2.15
C PHE A 115 4.87 -14.02 1.62
N GLY A 116 5.99 -14.41 2.20
CA GLY A 116 6.71 -15.63 1.83
C GLY A 116 7.03 -15.69 0.34
N THR A 117 6.81 -16.85 -0.26
CA THR A 117 7.07 -17.09 -1.69
C THR A 117 5.82 -16.97 -2.55
N VAL A 118 4.66 -16.71 -1.96
CA VAL A 118 3.38 -16.71 -2.69
C VAL A 118 3.33 -15.65 -3.79
N PRO A 119 3.70 -14.38 -3.53
CA PRO A 119 3.67 -13.36 -4.59
C PRO A 119 4.49 -13.72 -5.83
N ALA A 120 5.64 -14.36 -5.63
CA ALA A 120 6.50 -14.76 -6.75
C ALA A 120 5.81 -15.72 -7.72
N ARG A 121 4.86 -16.53 -7.24
CA ARG A 121 4.08 -17.44 -8.08
C ARG A 121 3.21 -16.70 -9.09
N PHE A 122 2.91 -15.44 -8.80
CA PHE A 122 2.10 -14.56 -9.66
C PHE A 122 2.94 -13.51 -10.38
N GLY A 123 4.26 -13.64 -10.34
CA GLY A 123 5.14 -12.68 -10.98
C GLY A 123 5.23 -11.34 -10.25
N ILE A 124 4.89 -11.31 -8.96
CA ILE A 124 4.89 -10.10 -8.15
C ILE A 124 6.16 -10.08 -7.31
N GLU A 125 6.93 -9.00 -7.42
CA GLU A 125 8.10 -8.78 -6.61
C GLU A 125 7.73 -8.03 -5.33
N VAL A 126 8.18 -8.53 -4.17
CA VAL A 126 7.91 -7.91 -2.88
C VAL A 126 9.16 -7.15 -2.42
N MET A 127 8.97 -5.90 -2.02
CA MET A 127 10.10 -5.07 -1.61
C MET A 127 9.71 -4.06 -0.54
N ILE A 128 10.69 -3.59 0.22
CA ILE A 128 10.49 -2.51 1.19
C ILE A 128 10.49 -1.16 0.45
N PRO A 129 9.93 -0.09 1.07
CA PRO A 129 9.84 1.22 0.41
C PRO A 129 11.18 1.75 -0.11
N ARG A 130 12.24 1.60 0.66
CA ARG A 130 13.57 2.07 0.26
C ARG A 130 14.06 1.39 -1.01
N GLU A 131 13.84 0.09 -1.15
CA GLU A 131 14.18 -0.65 -2.35
C GLU A 131 13.37 -0.19 -3.55
N ALA A 132 12.06 0.03 -3.34
CA ALA A 132 11.18 0.51 -4.39
C ALA A 132 11.66 1.86 -4.94
N ILE A 133 11.99 2.80 -4.06
CA ILE A 133 12.49 4.11 -4.45
C ILE A 133 13.85 3.98 -5.16
N GLY A 134 14.72 3.11 -4.69
CA GLY A 134 16.01 2.86 -5.34
C GLY A 134 15.85 2.42 -6.79
N ARG A 135 14.86 1.58 -7.08
CA ARG A 135 14.56 1.12 -8.44
C ARG A 135 13.99 2.21 -9.33
N MET A 136 13.14 3.07 -8.78
CA MET A 136 12.52 4.17 -9.52
C MET A 136 13.51 5.22 -9.97
N ARG A 137 14.69 5.28 -9.35
CA ARG A 137 15.75 6.25 -9.66
C ARG A 137 16.74 5.73 -10.70
N ARG A 138 16.60 4.50 -11.13
CA ARG A 138 17.47 3.88 -12.14
C ARG A 138 16.98 4.14 -13.55
#